data_ac1552419af3cea332f6413da72b609e
#
_entry.id   ac1552419af3cea332f6413da72b609e
#
_cell.length_a   1.000
_cell.length_b   1.000
_cell.length_c   1.000
_cell.angle_alpha   90.00
_cell.angle_beta   90.00
_cell.angle_gamma   90.00
#
_symmetry.space_group_name_H-M   'P 1'
#
loop_
_entity.id
_entity.type
_entity.pdbx_description
1 polymer ?
#
loop_
_entity_poly.entity_id
_entity_poly.type
_entity_poly.pdbx_seq_one_letter_code
_entity_poly.pdbx_strand_id
1 'polypeptide(L)'
;VTGAVVAVDWSGAADPAVQRTRIQLAVAVDDALVSIEQGFTRAEAVTRLLRLAETHGALGIGLDFAVGVPAWYAREGLGCDTAPEVWARLDAEREALLACARPFWGRPGVPRWPELAAPATAYRRTERALMASHGVRPKSVFQVGGAGAVGTGTLRGMGALLALRAAGVAIWPWDAPGEVTAGEIYPRLATGAVTKRDAAARTALVASLGGRVPAPLRDAAAASEDALDAACAALSLGTTLSRGWPAAPDDADGRLEGWIVPMAPATA
;
A
#
# COMPACT_ATOMS: atom_id res chain seq x y z
N VAL A 1 -10.81 19.42 -5.68
CA VAL A 1 -9.47 19.97 -5.94
C VAL A 1 -8.66 18.87 -6.59
N THR A 2 -8.39 18.98 -7.89
CA THR A 2 -7.53 18.06 -8.65
C THR A 2 -6.09 18.34 -8.25
N GLY A 3 -5.62 17.69 -7.21
CA GLY A 3 -4.23 17.73 -6.77
C GLY A 3 -3.41 16.63 -7.44
N ALA A 4 -2.11 16.66 -7.24
CA ALA A 4 -1.23 15.57 -7.61
C ALA A 4 -1.46 14.36 -6.70
N VAL A 5 -1.31 13.17 -7.25
CA VAL A 5 -1.28 11.92 -6.48
C VAL A 5 -0.04 11.12 -6.84
N VAL A 6 0.46 10.35 -5.89
CA VAL A 6 1.53 9.39 -6.11
C VAL A 6 1.12 8.05 -5.51
N ALA A 7 1.25 6.97 -6.27
CA ALA A 7 1.11 5.61 -5.77
C ALA A 7 2.50 4.96 -5.72
N VAL A 8 2.76 4.28 -4.61
CA VAL A 8 4.02 3.56 -4.40
C VAL A 8 3.70 2.07 -4.31
N ASP A 9 4.17 1.32 -5.30
CA ASP A 9 4.28 -0.12 -5.17
C ASP A 9 5.49 -0.43 -4.29
N TRP A 10 5.23 -1.01 -3.12
CA TRP A 10 6.17 -1.11 -2.02
C TRP A 10 6.90 -2.45 -2.00
N SER A 11 8.18 -2.44 -1.68
CA SER A 11 8.96 -3.66 -1.55
C SER A 11 9.27 -4.04 -0.12
N GLY A 12 8.97 -5.29 0.24
CA GLY A 12 9.43 -5.93 1.47
C GLY A 12 10.85 -6.49 1.41
N ALA A 13 11.64 -6.26 0.35
CA ALA A 13 12.99 -6.77 0.22
C ALA A 13 13.95 -6.23 1.30
N ALA A 14 14.86 -7.10 1.81
CA ALA A 14 15.90 -6.66 2.75
C ALA A 14 17.03 -5.94 2.01
N ASP A 15 17.46 -6.49 0.88
CA ASP A 15 18.58 -6.01 0.07
C ASP A 15 18.22 -4.66 -0.59
N PRO A 16 19.01 -3.59 -0.36
CA PRO A 16 18.83 -2.30 -1.01
C PRO A 16 18.86 -2.36 -2.53
N ALA A 17 19.67 -3.23 -3.13
CA ALA A 17 19.70 -3.39 -4.59
C ALA A 17 18.37 -3.93 -5.12
N VAL A 18 17.76 -4.89 -4.42
CA VAL A 18 16.44 -5.43 -4.77
C VAL A 18 15.34 -4.38 -4.52
N GLN A 19 15.45 -3.57 -3.46
CA GLN A 19 14.50 -2.48 -3.24
C GLN A 19 14.48 -1.52 -4.44
N ARG A 20 15.65 -1.13 -4.96
CA ARG A 20 15.77 -0.21 -6.11
C ARG A 20 15.14 -0.75 -7.39
N THR A 21 15.05 -2.05 -7.55
CA THR A 21 14.39 -2.66 -8.72
C THR A 21 12.91 -2.90 -8.52
N ARG A 22 12.44 -2.95 -7.26
CA ARG A 22 11.07 -3.33 -6.92
C ARG A 22 10.18 -2.16 -6.50
N ILE A 23 10.74 -1.13 -5.86
CA ILE A 23 9.96 0.04 -5.48
C ILE A 23 9.69 0.88 -6.72
N GLN A 24 8.42 1.08 -7.03
CA GLN A 24 7.96 1.88 -8.16
C GLN A 24 7.08 3.02 -7.64
N LEU A 25 7.33 4.23 -8.12
CA LEU A 25 6.50 5.39 -7.87
C LEU A 25 5.85 5.83 -9.17
N ALA A 26 4.54 6.01 -9.18
CA ALA A 26 3.83 6.62 -10.30
C ALA A 26 3.13 7.89 -9.83
N VAL A 27 3.36 9.00 -10.52
CA VAL A 27 2.73 10.29 -10.22
C VAL A 27 1.68 10.58 -11.29
N ALA A 28 0.48 10.96 -10.86
CA ALA A 28 -0.57 11.45 -11.74
C ALA A 28 -1.00 12.86 -11.31
N VAL A 29 -1.27 13.69 -12.30
CA VAL A 29 -1.80 15.06 -12.14
C VAL A 29 -2.95 15.21 -13.14
N ASP A 30 -4.05 15.80 -12.71
CA ASP A 30 -5.23 16.03 -13.57
C ASP A 30 -5.66 14.78 -14.36
N ASP A 31 -5.74 13.65 -13.64
CA ASP A 31 -6.16 12.34 -14.16
C ASP A 31 -5.23 11.72 -15.23
N ALA A 32 -3.99 12.19 -15.39
CA ALA A 32 -3.00 11.62 -16.31
C ALA A 32 -1.67 11.37 -15.61
N LEU A 33 -0.99 10.28 -15.96
CA LEU A 33 0.37 10.01 -15.50
C LEU A 33 1.34 11.06 -16.01
N VAL A 34 2.20 11.55 -15.10
CA VAL A 34 3.28 12.50 -15.43
C VAL A 34 4.66 11.90 -15.24
N SER A 35 4.81 10.90 -14.35
CA SER A 35 6.06 10.14 -14.22
C SER A 35 5.82 8.74 -13.70
N ILE A 36 6.77 7.84 -14.03
CA ILE A 36 6.96 6.53 -13.41
C ILE A 36 8.44 6.44 -13.09
N GLU A 37 8.75 6.19 -11.82
CA GLU A 37 10.09 6.29 -11.29
C GLU A 37 10.46 5.02 -10.51
N GLN A 38 11.72 4.60 -10.60
CA GLN A 38 12.31 3.49 -9.84
C GLN A 38 13.73 3.85 -9.38
N GLY A 39 14.38 2.95 -8.71
CA GLY A 39 15.77 3.16 -8.28
C GLY A 39 15.89 3.60 -6.82
N PHE A 40 14.84 3.45 -6.03
CA PHE A 40 14.79 3.89 -4.64
C PHE A 40 14.93 2.73 -3.65
N THR A 41 15.69 2.95 -2.59
CA THR A 41 15.47 2.28 -1.31
C THR A 41 14.23 2.87 -0.63
N ARG A 42 13.71 2.22 0.41
CA ARG A 42 12.57 2.75 1.18
C ARG A 42 12.83 4.16 1.73
N ALA A 43 14.02 4.41 2.26
CA ALA A 43 14.38 5.74 2.78
C ALA A 43 14.43 6.80 1.67
N GLU A 44 14.98 6.46 0.52
CA GLU A 44 15.01 7.35 -0.65
C GLU A 44 13.61 7.58 -1.23
N ALA A 45 12.74 6.56 -1.21
CA ALA A 45 11.34 6.71 -1.60
C ALA A 45 10.61 7.71 -0.67
N VAL A 46 10.79 7.62 0.66
CA VAL A 46 10.25 8.62 1.60
C VAL A 46 10.77 10.01 1.27
N THR A 47 12.08 10.17 1.06
CA THR A 47 12.67 11.47 0.68
C THR A 47 12.07 12.00 -0.62
N ARG A 48 11.84 11.11 -1.60
CA ARG A 48 11.22 11.49 -2.89
C ARG A 48 9.77 11.94 -2.71
N LEU A 49 9.00 11.24 -1.87
CA LEU A 49 7.62 11.61 -1.55
C LEU A 49 7.52 13.00 -0.91
N LEU A 50 8.41 13.33 0.02
CA LEU A 50 8.46 14.65 0.66
C LEU A 50 8.83 15.75 -0.36
N ARG A 51 9.76 15.50 -1.28
CA ARG A 51 10.06 16.44 -2.38
C ARG A 51 8.89 16.62 -3.35
N LEU A 52 8.13 15.56 -3.62
CA LEU A 52 6.90 15.68 -4.42
C LEU A 52 5.86 16.55 -3.71
N ALA A 53 5.73 16.40 -2.39
CA ALA A 53 4.86 17.25 -1.58
C ALA A 53 5.27 18.74 -1.65
N GLU A 54 6.58 19.03 -1.53
CA GLU A 54 7.11 20.39 -1.70
C GLU A 54 6.83 20.96 -3.10
N THR A 55 6.91 20.10 -4.13
CA THR A 55 6.72 20.54 -5.54
C THR A 55 5.26 20.83 -5.87
N HIS A 56 4.35 20.00 -5.37
CA HIS A 56 2.92 20.08 -5.74
C HIS A 56 2.05 20.81 -4.72
N GLY A 57 2.53 21.01 -3.48
CA GLY A 57 1.75 21.56 -2.37
C GLY A 57 0.72 20.54 -1.87
N ALA A 58 -0.37 20.34 -2.61
CA ALA A 58 -1.36 19.30 -2.30
C ALA A 58 -1.00 17.96 -2.95
N LEU A 59 -0.84 16.89 -2.13
CA LEU A 59 -0.43 15.57 -2.61
C LEU A 59 -1.17 14.43 -1.88
N GLY A 60 -1.86 13.58 -2.64
CA GLY A 60 -2.37 12.31 -2.17
C GLY A 60 -1.32 11.20 -2.36
N ILE A 61 -0.97 10.46 -1.30
CA ILE A 61 0.04 9.40 -1.33
C ILE A 61 -0.66 8.05 -1.08
N GLY A 62 -0.54 7.13 -2.02
CA GLY A 62 -0.97 5.74 -1.87
C GLY A 62 0.22 4.83 -1.57
N LEU A 63 0.14 4.05 -0.48
CA LEU A 63 1.18 3.12 -0.04
C LEU A 63 0.68 1.69 -0.16
N ASP A 64 1.31 0.85 -1.01
CA ASP A 64 0.94 -0.57 -1.16
C ASP A 64 1.60 -1.44 -0.08
N PHE A 65 1.25 -1.19 1.16
CA PHE A 65 1.47 -2.09 2.28
C PHE A 65 0.43 -1.85 3.37
N ALA A 66 0.16 -2.87 4.17
CA ALA A 66 -0.81 -2.75 5.24
C ALA A 66 -0.31 -1.79 6.33
N VAL A 67 -1.10 -0.76 6.64
CA VAL A 67 -0.75 0.27 7.63
C VAL A 67 -1.12 -0.11 9.07
N GLY A 68 -1.65 -1.31 9.28
CA GLY A 68 -2.01 -1.82 10.60
C GLY A 68 -2.14 -3.33 10.62
N VAL A 69 -2.54 -3.85 11.75
CA VAL A 69 -2.76 -5.28 12.04
C VAL A 69 -4.17 -5.49 12.60
N PRO A 70 -4.71 -6.73 12.64
CA PRO A 70 -5.99 -7.00 13.30
C PRO A 70 -6.02 -6.46 14.73
N ALA A 71 -7.14 -5.84 15.12
CA ALA A 71 -7.29 -5.13 16.39
C ALA A 71 -7.00 -5.98 17.62
N TRP A 72 -7.35 -7.28 17.57
CA TRP A 72 -7.02 -8.21 18.65
C TRP A 72 -5.50 -8.31 18.88
N TYR A 73 -4.72 -8.38 17.79
CA TYR A 73 -3.27 -8.48 17.90
C TYR A 73 -2.63 -7.15 18.36
N ALA A 74 -3.17 -6.03 17.91
CA ALA A 74 -2.73 -4.73 18.38
C ALA A 74 -2.87 -4.62 19.91
N ARG A 75 -4.04 -5.02 20.47
CA ARG A 75 -4.32 -4.95 21.92
C ARG A 75 -3.63 -6.06 22.70
N GLU A 76 -3.86 -7.31 22.33
CA GLU A 76 -3.44 -8.47 23.12
C GLU A 76 -2.00 -8.90 22.84
N GLY A 77 -1.56 -8.76 21.57
CA GLY A 77 -0.21 -9.14 21.17
C GLY A 77 0.83 -8.05 21.36
N LEU A 78 0.47 -6.79 21.03
CA LEU A 78 1.39 -5.66 21.10
C LEU A 78 1.16 -4.75 22.33
N GLY A 79 0.02 -4.85 23.01
CA GLY A 79 -0.35 -3.98 24.12
C GLY A 79 -0.53 -2.52 23.72
N CYS A 80 -1.08 -2.27 22.52
CA CYS A 80 -1.24 -0.95 21.95
C CYS A 80 -2.72 -0.58 21.80
N ASP A 81 -3.06 0.66 22.13
CA ASP A 81 -4.41 1.21 22.04
C ASP A 81 -4.56 2.23 20.90
N THR A 82 -3.47 2.66 20.29
CA THR A 82 -3.45 3.61 19.19
C THR A 82 -2.62 3.11 18.01
N ALA A 83 -2.95 3.53 16.80
CA ALA A 83 -2.22 3.14 15.59
C ALA A 83 -0.74 3.60 15.60
N PRO A 84 -0.38 4.81 16.05
CA PRO A 84 1.03 5.19 16.17
C PRO A 84 1.85 4.31 17.11
N GLU A 85 1.25 3.83 18.20
CA GLU A 85 1.90 2.85 19.08
C GLU A 85 2.11 1.52 18.37
N VAL A 86 1.11 1.05 17.62
CA VAL A 86 1.23 -0.16 16.78
C VAL A 86 2.38 -0.03 15.78
N TRP A 87 2.48 1.10 15.06
CA TRP A 87 3.57 1.32 14.10
C TRP A 87 4.94 1.29 14.76
N ALA A 88 5.09 2.00 15.88
CA ALA A 88 6.34 2.04 16.62
C ALA A 88 6.74 0.66 17.16
N ARG A 89 5.76 -0.10 17.67
CA ARG A 89 5.98 -1.44 18.19
C ARG A 89 6.36 -2.44 17.10
N LEU A 90 5.65 -2.43 15.98
CA LEU A 90 5.97 -3.26 14.80
C LEU A 90 7.34 -2.94 14.23
N ASP A 91 7.74 -1.67 14.19
CA ASP A 91 9.07 -1.27 13.73
C ASP A 91 10.17 -1.72 14.71
N ALA A 92 9.96 -1.55 16.01
CA ALA A 92 10.91 -1.94 17.05
C ALA A 92 11.12 -3.46 17.11
N GLU A 93 10.05 -4.26 16.95
CA GLU A 93 10.09 -5.71 17.02
C GLU A 93 10.28 -6.38 15.63
N ARG A 94 10.46 -5.59 14.59
CA ARG A 94 10.46 -6.01 13.18
C ARG A 94 11.27 -7.27 12.90
N GLU A 95 12.48 -7.39 13.42
CA GLU A 95 13.35 -8.53 13.09
C GLU A 95 12.84 -9.84 13.72
N ALA A 96 12.31 -9.80 14.94
CA ALA A 96 11.68 -10.95 15.57
C ALA A 96 10.41 -11.38 14.82
N LEU A 97 9.58 -10.43 14.42
CA LEU A 97 8.36 -10.68 13.67
C LEU A 97 8.66 -11.24 12.26
N LEU A 98 9.68 -10.73 11.58
CA LEU A 98 10.17 -11.27 10.31
C LEU A 98 10.80 -12.66 10.45
N ALA A 99 11.30 -13.02 11.63
CA ALA A 99 11.74 -14.37 11.98
C ALA A 99 10.58 -15.28 12.40
N CYS A 100 9.34 -14.85 12.22
CA CYS A 100 8.11 -15.57 12.58
C CYS A 100 7.85 -15.69 14.07
N ALA A 101 8.20 -14.67 14.88
CA ALA A 101 7.59 -14.56 16.19
C ALA A 101 6.05 -14.57 16.03
N ARG A 102 5.37 -15.34 16.91
CA ARG A 102 3.92 -15.57 16.82
C ARG A 102 3.15 -14.23 16.86
N PRO A 103 2.14 -14.01 16.03
CA PRO A 103 1.47 -14.96 15.13
C PRO A 103 1.99 -14.93 13.67
N PHE A 104 3.16 -14.38 13.39
CA PHE A 104 3.73 -14.33 12.05
C PHE A 104 4.18 -15.72 11.56
N TRP A 105 4.08 -15.96 10.25
CA TRP A 105 4.30 -17.28 9.66
C TRP A 105 4.78 -17.22 8.20
N GLY A 106 5.16 -18.38 7.64
CA GLY A 106 5.46 -18.53 6.22
C GLY A 106 6.96 -18.66 5.91
N ARG A 107 7.85 -18.58 6.91
CA ARG A 107 9.24 -19.01 6.74
C ARG A 107 9.32 -20.54 6.72
N PRO A 108 10.39 -21.12 6.12
CA PRO A 108 10.58 -22.57 6.14
C PRO A 108 10.44 -23.14 7.56
N GLY A 109 9.62 -24.17 7.71
CA GLY A 109 9.36 -24.81 8.99
C GLY A 109 8.35 -24.09 9.90
N VAL A 110 7.86 -22.92 9.55
CA VAL A 110 6.84 -22.19 10.35
C VAL A 110 5.51 -22.15 9.58
N PRO A 111 4.59 -23.09 9.87
CA PRO A 111 3.27 -23.10 9.27
C PRO A 111 2.39 -21.98 9.84
N ARG A 112 1.23 -21.77 9.19
CA ARG A 112 0.21 -20.86 9.73
C ARG A 112 -0.29 -21.37 11.08
N TRP A 113 -0.35 -20.48 12.05
CA TRP A 113 -0.77 -20.79 13.42
C TRP A 113 -2.29 -21.11 13.47
N PRO A 114 -2.72 -22.05 14.35
CA PRO A 114 -4.12 -22.44 14.45
C PRO A 114 -5.08 -21.29 14.76
N GLU A 115 -4.70 -20.31 15.58
CA GLU A 115 -5.50 -19.14 15.89
C GLU A 115 -5.83 -18.27 14.66
N LEU A 116 -5.04 -18.37 13.61
CA LEU A 116 -5.29 -17.67 12.34
C LEU A 116 -6.19 -18.46 11.38
N ALA A 117 -6.78 -19.58 11.81
CA ALA A 117 -7.70 -20.37 10.98
C ALA A 117 -8.93 -19.56 10.58
N ALA A 118 -9.48 -18.79 11.52
CA ALA A 118 -10.64 -17.94 11.25
C ALA A 118 -10.26 -16.65 10.51
N PRO A 119 -11.09 -16.20 9.53
CA PRO A 119 -10.86 -14.92 8.87
C PRO A 119 -10.82 -13.72 9.83
N ALA A 120 -11.59 -13.76 10.91
CA ALA A 120 -11.65 -12.68 11.89
C ALA A 120 -10.32 -12.45 12.64
N THR A 121 -9.50 -13.48 12.79
CA THR A 121 -8.20 -13.39 13.43
C THR A 121 -7.05 -13.19 12.43
N ALA A 122 -7.21 -13.72 11.21
CA ALA A 122 -6.17 -13.67 10.19
C ALA A 122 -6.11 -12.37 9.41
N TYR A 123 -7.24 -11.63 9.33
CA TYR A 123 -7.39 -10.47 8.48
C TYR A 123 -8.01 -9.31 9.24
N ARG A 124 -7.58 -8.08 8.92
CA ARG A 124 -8.26 -6.86 9.35
C ARG A 124 -9.66 -6.79 8.75
N ARG A 125 -10.48 -5.92 9.25
CA ARG A 125 -11.85 -5.70 8.75
C ARG A 125 -11.85 -5.24 7.29
N THR A 126 -10.86 -4.42 6.90
CA THR A 126 -10.74 -3.92 5.54
C THR A 126 -10.51 -5.03 4.52
N GLU A 127 -9.62 -6.01 4.78
CA GLU A 127 -9.43 -7.16 3.88
C GLU A 127 -10.69 -8.03 3.81
N ARG A 128 -11.37 -8.24 4.94
CA ARG A 128 -12.64 -9.01 4.96
C ARG A 128 -13.75 -8.32 4.16
N ALA A 129 -13.82 -6.99 4.25
CA ALA A 129 -14.76 -6.19 3.46
C ALA A 129 -14.46 -6.32 1.95
N LEU A 130 -13.16 -6.26 1.55
CA LEU A 130 -12.75 -6.44 0.16
C LEU A 130 -13.06 -7.85 -0.37
N MET A 131 -12.87 -8.90 0.45
CA MET A 131 -13.25 -10.27 0.07
C MET A 131 -14.74 -10.37 -0.22
N ALA A 132 -15.57 -9.75 0.59
CA ALA A 132 -17.03 -9.78 0.46
C ALA A 132 -17.53 -8.95 -0.73
N SER A 133 -16.97 -7.76 -0.95
CA SER A 133 -17.49 -6.81 -1.94
C SER A 133 -16.87 -6.95 -3.34
N HIS A 134 -15.60 -7.36 -3.44
CA HIS A 134 -14.86 -7.42 -4.72
C HIS A 134 -14.43 -8.82 -5.12
N GLY A 135 -14.68 -9.84 -4.29
CA GLY A 135 -14.28 -11.22 -4.59
C GLY A 135 -12.75 -11.42 -4.64
N VAL A 136 -11.96 -10.42 -4.21
CA VAL A 136 -10.50 -10.53 -4.14
C VAL A 136 -10.07 -11.33 -2.91
N ARG A 137 -8.85 -11.86 -2.94
CA ARG A 137 -8.29 -12.64 -1.82
C ARG A 137 -6.98 -11.99 -1.34
N PRO A 138 -7.05 -10.91 -0.54
CA PRO A 138 -5.87 -10.33 0.07
C PRO A 138 -5.10 -11.38 0.87
N LYS A 139 -3.80 -11.17 1.03
CA LYS A 139 -2.99 -11.99 1.93
C LYS A 139 -3.06 -11.42 3.35
N SER A 140 -2.87 -12.31 4.33
CA SER A 140 -2.82 -11.88 5.72
C SER A 140 -1.54 -11.08 6.01
N VAL A 141 -1.66 -10.00 6.77
CA VAL A 141 -0.53 -9.21 7.27
C VAL A 141 0.46 -10.04 8.09
N PHE A 142 0.03 -11.15 8.67
CA PHE A 142 0.90 -12.07 9.41
C PHE A 142 1.75 -12.99 8.52
N GLN A 143 1.51 -13.02 7.20
CA GLN A 143 2.31 -13.82 6.29
C GLN A 143 3.60 -13.06 5.90
N VAL A 144 4.75 -13.53 6.41
CA VAL A 144 6.09 -12.95 6.15
C VAL A 144 6.98 -13.81 5.27
N GLY A 145 6.44 -14.91 4.72
CA GLY A 145 7.17 -15.80 3.81
C GLY A 145 6.26 -16.38 2.74
N GLY A 146 6.88 -16.87 1.64
CA GLY A 146 6.17 -17.41 0.49
C GLY A 146 5.65 -16.33 -0.47
N ALA A 147 4.97 -16.78 -1.52
CA ALA A 147 4.45 -15.88 -2.56
C ALA A 147 3.39 -14.90 -2.00
N GLY A 148 3.56 -13.62 -2.28
CA GLY A 148 2.64 -12.58 -1.85
C GLY A 148 2.67 -12.29 -0.33
N ALA A 149 3.83 -12.42 0.30
CA ALA A 149 4.02 -12.17 1.72
C ALA A 149 3.88 -10.66 2.07
N VAL A 150 2.66 -10.21 2.25
CA VAL A 150 2.31 -8.81 2.58
C VAL A 150 2.95 -8.36 3.90
N GLY A 151 3.01 -9.24 4.92
CA GLY A 151 3.58 -8.91 6.21
C GLY A 151 5.03 -8.44 6.16
N THR A 152 5.83 -8.92 5.21
CA THR A 152 7.21 -8.44 5.03
C THR A 152 7.26 -6.98 4.58
N GLY A 153 6.38 -6.60 3.64
CA GLY A 153 6.22 -5.21 3.19
C GLY A 153 5.72 -4.31 4.33
N THR A 154 4.71 -4.78 5.05
CA THR A 154 4.13 -4.11 6.21
C THR A 154 5.16 -3.81 7.29
N LEU A 155 5.84 -4.84 7.82
CA LEU A 155 6.82 -4.67 8.90
C LEU A 155 7.97 -3.73 8.50
N ARG A 156 8.41 -3.77 7.25
CA ARG A 156 9.45 -2.89 6.72
C ARG A 156 8.93 -1.52 6.26
N GLY A 157 7.62 -1.36 6.14
CA GLY A 157 6.95 -0.10 5.83
C GLY A 157 6.73 0.79 7.04
N MET A 158 6.70 0.22 8.27
CA MET A 158 6.38 0.99 9.48
C MET A 158 7.32 2.18 9.71
N GLY A 159 8.63 1.99 9.53
CA GLY A 159 9.59 3.09 9.65
C GLY A 159 9.36 4.21 8.64
N ALA A 160 8.93 3.88 7.41
CA ALA A 160 8.56 4.88 6.42
C ALA A 160 7.28 5.64 6.81
N LEU A 161 6.28 4.94 7.34
CA LEU A 161 5.04 5.55 7.82
C LEU A 161 5.30 6.52 8.98
N LEU A 162 6.14 6.12 9.94
CA LEU A 162 6.56 6.97 11.05
C LEU A 162 7.34 8.20 10.56
N ALA A 163 8.24 8.03 9.58
CA ALA A 163 9.02 9.13 9.01
C ALA A 163 8.14 10.14 8.25
N LEU A 164 7.18 9.66 7.46
CA LEU A 164 6.20 10.53 6.77
C LEU A 164 5.39 11.33 7.79
N ARG A 165 4.85 10.67 8.83
CA ARG A 165 4.09 11.35 9.86
C ARG A 165 4.91 12.37 10.65
N ALA A 166 6.17 12.05 10.97
CA ALA A 166 7.09 12.98 11.64
C ALA A 166 7.41 14.21 10.78
N ALA A 167 7.34 14.09 9.45
CA ALA A 167 7.47 15.18 8.50
C ALA A 167 6.16 15.97 8.27
N GLY A 168 5.08 15.68 9.01
CA GLY A 168 3.82 16.41 8.93
C GLY A 168 2.83 15.88 7.89
N VAL A 169 3.09 14.71 7.28
CA VAL A 169 2.13 14.05 6.40
C VAL A 169 1.00 13.47 7.23
N ALA A 170 -0.23 13.83 6.93
CA ALA A 170 -1.41 13.22 7.55
C ALA A 170 -1.53 11.75 7.10
N ILE A 171 -1.83 10.84 8.01
CA ILE A 171 -2.00 9.42 7.71
C ILE A 171 -3.48 9.05 7.84
N TRP A 172 -4.13 8.90 6.70
CA TRP A 172 -5.51 8.43 6.64
C TRP A 172 -5.61 6.95 7.01
N PRO A 173 -6.59 6.50 7.80
CA PRO A 173 -7.79 7.24 8.25
C PRO A 173 -7.66 7.91 9.63
N TRP A 174 -6.50 7.96 10.24
CA TRP A 174 -6.33 8.41 11.63
C TRP A 174 -6.24 9.91 11.79
N ASP A 175 -5.53 10.57 10.87
CA ASP A 175 -5.41 12.02 10.86
C ASP A 175 -6.47 12.61 9.91
N ALA A 176 -7.01 13.78 10.23
CA ALA A 176 -7.83 14.53 9.29
C ALA A 176 -7.01 14.83 8.02
N PRO A 177 -7.58 14.62 6.82
CA PRO A 177 -6.85 14.90 5.59
C PRO A 177 -6.35 16.34 5.53
N GLY A 178 -5.03 16.51 5.31
CA GLY A 178 -4.35 17.78 5.10
C GLY A 178 -3.94 17.99 3.64
N GLU A 179 -3.09 18.99 3.40
CA GLU A 179 -2.53 19.24 2.05
C GLU A 179 -1.78 18.01 1.55
N VAL A 180 -0.98 17.38 2.41
CA VAL A 180 -0.30 16.13 2.10
C VAL A 180 -0.88 15.03 2.99
N THR A 181 -1.47 14.02 2.36
CA THR A 181 -2.10 12.91 3.07
C THR A 181 -1.70 11.59 2.43
N ALA A 182 -1.29 10.62 3.26
CA ALA A 182 -0.97 9.26 2.84
C ALA A 182 -2.02 8.26 3.33
N GLY A 183 -2.30 7.22 2.55
CA GLY A 183 -3.18 6.13 2.93
C GLY A 183 -2.76 4.81 2.29
N GLU A 184 -3.25 3.71 2.84
CA GLU A 184 -3.04 2.38 2.29
C GLU A 184 -3.84 2.19 1.01
N ILE A 185 -3.19 1.67 -0.02
CA ILE A 185 -3.84 1.26 -1.27
C ILE A 185 -3.68 -0.25 -1.47
N TYR A 186 -4.52 -0.82 -2.33
CA TYR A 186 -4.41 -2.20 -2.78
C TYR A 186 -4.50 -2.20 -4.31
N PRO A 187 -3.35 -2.19 -5.03
CA PRO A 187 -3.29 -2.04 -6.49
C PRO A 187 -4.16 -3.02 -7.28
N ARG A 188 -4.45 -4.18 -6.71
CA ARG A 188 -5.36 -5.15 -7.33
C ARG A 188 -6.76 -4.58 -7.61
N LEU A 189 -7.21 -3.61 -6.84
CA LEU A 189 -8.49 -2.91 -7.10
C LEU A 189 -8.39 -2.06 -8.37
N ALA A 190 -7.25 -1.43 -8.60
CA ALA A 190 -6.99 -0.59 -9.76
C ALA A 190 -6.72 -1.40 -11.05
N THR A 191 -5.93 -2.48 -10.96
CA THR A 191 -5.58 -3.31 -12.12
C THR A 191 -6.67 -4.33 -12.50
N GLY A 192 -7.61 -4.62 -11.60
CA GLY A 192 -8.63 -5.62 -11.85
C GLY A 192 -8.06 -7.04 -12.06
N ALA A 193 -8.71 -7.85 -12.90
CA ALA A 193 -8.42 -9.27 -13.08
C ALA A 193 -7.30 -9.56 -14.10
N VAL A 194 -6.46 -8.58 -14.44
CA VAL A 194 -5.38 -8.78 -15.41
C VAL A 194 -4.34 -9.80 -14.95
N THR A 195 -3.81 -10.58 -15.89
CA THR A 195 -2.68 -11.49 -15.66
C THR A 195 -1.37 -10.72 -15.75
N LYS A 196 -0.95 -10.08 -14.66
CA LYS A 196 0.20 -9.15 -14.63
C LYS A 196 1.55 -9.77 -15.05
N ARG A 197 1.73 -11.09 -14.93
CA ARG A 197 2.93 -11.78 -15.41
C ARG A 197 3.04 -11.81 -16.93
N ASP A 198 1.93 -11.71 -17.64
CA ASP A 198 1.90 -11.65 -19.10
C ASP A 198 2.18 -10.20 -19.58
N ALA A 199 3.28 -10.02 -20.30
CA ALA A 199 3.67 -8.73 -20.85
C ALA A 199 2.64 -8.18 -21.84
N ALA A 200 2.03 -9.04 -22.66
CA ALA A 200 1.00 -8.62 -23.62
C ALA A 200 -0.25 -8.13 -22.88
N ALA A 201 -0.66 -8.82 -21.80
CA ALA A 201 -1.79 -8.39 -20.99
C ALA A 201 -1.52 -7.04 -20.28
N ARG A 202 -0.29 -6.79 -19.80
CA ARG A 202 0.10 -5.48 -19.25
C ARG A 202 0.02 -4.39 -20.30
N THR A 203 0.60 -4.62 -21.47
CA THR A 203 0.56 -3.65 -22.60
C THR A 203 -0.87 -3.36 -23.03
N ALA A 204 -1.72 -4.37 -23.12
CA ALA A 204 -3.13 -4.21 -23.48
C ALA A 204 -3.89 -3.35 -22.44
N LEU A 205 -3.66 -3.60 -21.14
CA LEU A 205 -4.26 -2.80 -20.07
C LEU A 205 -3.80 -1.34 -20.16
N VAL A 206 -2.49 -1.10 -20.29
CA VAL A 206 -1.96 0.28 -20.45
C VAL A 206 -2.54 0.99 -21.67
N ALA A 207 -2.67 0.27 -22.80
CA ALA A 207 -3.30 0.83 -23.99
C ALA A 207 -4.78 1.22 -23.79
N SER A 208 -5.52 0.43 -23.00
CA SER A 208 -6.93 0.70 -22.69
C SER A 208 -7.13 1.94 -21.80
N LEU A 209 -6.09 2.40 -21.10
CA LEU A 209 -6.12 3.64 -20.30
C LEU A 209 -6.05 4.91 -21.17
N GLY A 210 -5.79 4.78 -22.47
CA GLY A 210 -5.88 5.87 -23.44
C GLY A 210 -4.95 7.04 -23.13
N GLY A 211 -5.52 8.25 -23.15
CA GLY A 211 -4.79 9.50 -22.88
C GLY A 211 -4.34 9.67 -21.42
N ARG A 212 -4.89 8.89 -20.48
CA ARG A 212 -4.46 8.91 -19.09
C ARG A 212 -3.02 8.40 -18.91
N VAL A 213 -2.53 7.59 -19.86
CA VAL A 213 -1.12 7.19 -19.94
C VAL A 213 -0.53 7.77 -21.23
N PRO A 214 0.17 8.91 -21.15
CA PRO A 214 0.82 9.52 -22.30
C PRO A 214 1.78 8.55 -23.02
N ALA A 215 1.89 8.67 -24.34
CA ALA A 215 2.68 7.75 -25.17
C ALA A 215 4.11 7.50 -24.65
N PRO A 216 4.86 8.52 -24.18
CA PRO A 216 6.22 8.31 -23.65
C PRO A 216 6.28 7.45 -22.37
N LEU A 217 5.18 7.29 -21.63
CA LEU A 217 5.14 6.53 -20.37
C LEU A 217 4.58 5.12 -20.53
N ARG A 218 4.02 4.74 -21.68
CA ARG A 218 3.34 3.45 -21.88
C ARG A 218 4.27 2.26 -21.67
N ASP A 219 5.47 2.32 -22.24
CA ASP A 219 6.43 1.24 -22.09
C ASP A 219 6.90 1.10 -20.62
N ALA A 220 7.15 2.22 -19.96
CA ALA A 220 7.50 2.23 -18.54
C ALA A 220 6.37 1.66 -17.66
N ALA A 221 5.10 2.03 -17.94
CA ALA A 221 3.93 1.53 -17.20
C ALA A 221 3.71 0.01 -17.40
N ALA A 222 4.07 -0.53 -18.57
CA ALA A 222 3.93 -1.96 -18.89
C ALA A 222 5.19 -2.79 -18.57
N ALA A 223 6.30 -2.16 -18.16
CA ALA A 223 7.62 -2.80 -18.05
C ALA A 223 7.64 -3.96 -17.05
N SER A 224 6.94 -3.84 -15.93
CA SER A 224 6.89 -4.86 -14.88
C SER A 224 5.49 -4.94 -14.24
N GLU A 225 5.28 -5.98 -13.39
CA GLU A 225 4.07 -6.06 -12.56
C GLU A 225 4.01 -4.87 -11.60
N ASP A 226 5.14 -4.54 -10.98
CA ASP A 226 5.27 -3.48 -9.97
C ASP A 226 5.01 -2.08 -10.60
N ALA A 227 5.54 -1.83 -11.81
CA ALA A 227 5.30 -0.58 -12.55
C ALA A 227 3.82 -0.41 -12.96
N LEU A 228 3.19 -1.51 -13.41
CA LEU A 228 1.77 -1.52 -13.75
C LEU A 228 0.91 -1.24 -12.51
N ASP A 229 1.23 -1.86 -11.39
CA ASP A 229 0.52 -1.67 -10.12
C ASP A 229 0.60 -0.21 -9.68
N ALA A 230 1.79 0.39 -9.67
CA ALA A 230 1.97 1.80 -9.34
C ALA A 230 1.19 2.73 -10.31
N ALA A 231 1.29 2.49 -11.63
CA ALA A 231 0.63 3.31 -12.65
C ALA A 231 -0.91 3.29 -12.52
N CYS A 232 -1.48 2.08 -12.47
CA CYS A 232 -2.93 1.93 -12.32
C CYS A 232 -3.43 2.47 -10.99
N ALA A 233 -2.67 2.23 -9.90
CA ALA A 233 -3.04 2.72 -8.59
C ALA A 233 -3.01 4.26 -8.52
N ALA A 234 -2.04 4.94 -9.14
CA ALA A 234 -1.99 6.40 -9.17
C ALA A 234 -3.21 6.98 -9.88
N LEU A 235 -3.57 6.45 -11.06
CA LEU A 235 -4.75 6.90 -11.80
C LEU A 235 -6.04 6.65 -11.02
N SER A 236 -6.20 5.46 -10.45
CA SER A 236 -7.38 5.11 -9.65
C SER A 236 -7.49 5.95 -8.37
N LEU A 237 -6.37 6.19 -7.69
CA LEU A 237 -6.31 7.04 -6.51
C LEU A 237 -6.69 8.49 -6.87
N GLY A 238 -6.18 9.03 -7.98
CA GLY A 238 -6.55 10.36 -8.49
C GLY A 238 -8.05 10.50 -8.71
N THR A 239 -8.65 9.53 -9.40
CA THR A 239 -10.11 9.46 -9.60
C THR A 239 -10.85 9.40 -8.24
N THR A 240 -10.38 8.62 -7.30
CA THR A 240 -10.98 8.52 -5.97
C THR A 240 -10.90 9.84 -5.21
N LEU A 241 -9.71 10.43 -5.15
CA LEU A 241 -9.45 11.65 -4.37
C LEU A 241 -9.97 12.93 -5.01
N SER A 242 -10.40 12.90 -6.28
CA SER A 242 -11.11 14.02 -6.89
C SER A 242 -12.40 14.38 -6.13
N ARG A 243 -12.94 13.45 -5.37
CA ARG A 243 -14.10 13.62 -4.47
C ARG A 243 -13.72 13.82 -3.01
N GLY A 244 -12.43 13.93 -2.71
CA GLY A 244 -11.86 13.97 -1.36
C GLY A 244 -11.54 12.58 -0.80
N TRP A 245 -10.89 12.56 0.35
CA TRP A 245 -10.60 11.32 1.07
C TRP A 245 -11.91 10.67 1.54
N PRO A 246 -12.11 9.37 1.34
CA PRO A 246 -13.35 8.70 1.70
C PRO A 246 -13.53 8.64 3.22
N ALA A 247 -14.79 8.50 3.65
CA ALA A 247 -15.06 8.21 5.06
C ALA A 247 -14.51 6.82 5.42
N ALA A 248 -13.86 6.72 6.56
CA ALA A 248 -13.40 5.46 7.13
C ALA A 248 -14.28 5.06 8.32
N PRO A 249 -14.29 3.75 8.70
CA PRO A 249 -14.98 3.33 9.91
C PRO A 249 -14.41 4.05 11.14
N ASP A 250 -15.32 4.65 11.93
CA ASP A 250 -14.99 5.44 13.12
C ASP A 250 -15.28 4.70 14.43
N ASP A 251 -15.19 3.38 14.39
CA ASP A 251 -15.26 2.55 15.59
C ASP A 251 -13.85 2.19 16.12
N ALA A 252 -13.80 1.70 17.36
CA ALA A 252 -12.55 1.44 18.06
C ALA A 252 -11.61 0.46 17.33
N ASP A 253 -12.15 -0.53 16.62
CA ASP A 253 -11.34 -1.49 15.86
C ASP A 253 -10.87 -0.88 14.53
N GLY A 254 -11.73 -0.15 13.82
CA GLY A 254 -11.36 0.54 12.58
C GLY A 254 -10.26 1.57 12.79
N ARG A 255 -10.32 2.30 13.90
CA ARG A 255 -9.27 3.25 14.31
C ARG A 255 -7.93 2.58 14.63
N LEU A 256 -7.93 1.32 15.01
CA LEU A 256 -6.71 0.57 15.33
C LEU A 256 -6.14 -0.17 14.13
N GLU A 257 -7.01 -0.79 13.32
CA GLU A 257 -6.63 -1.60 12.16
C GLU A 257 -6.22 -0.79 10.93
N GLY A 258 -6.78 0.41 10.78
CA GLY A 258 -6.70 1.19 9.54
C GLY A 258 -7.63 0.66 8.45
N TRP A 259 -7.58 1.30 7.29
CA TRP A 259 -8.47 0.98 6.17
C TRP A 259 -7.76 1.13 4.84
N ILE A 260 -8.06 0.26 3.89
CA ILE A 260 -7.61 0.39 2.50
C ILE A 260 -8.48 1.44 1.80
N VAL A 261 -7.87 2.40 1.12
CA VAL A 261 -8.59 3.39 0.30
C VAL A 261 -9.44 2.64 -0.75
N PRO A 262 -10.75 2.83 -0.78
CA PRO A 262 -11.61 2.18 -1.76
C PRO A 262 -11.36 2.78 -3.14
N MET A 263 -10.71 2.03 -4.00
CA MET A 263 -10.39 2.41 -5.37
C MET A 263 -11.25 1.63 -6.37
N ALA A 264 -11.64 2.28 -7.46
CA ALA A 264 -12.24 1.62 -8.62
C ALA A 264 -11.14 1.14 -9.59
N PRO A 265 -11.46 0.24 -10.54
CA PRO A 265 -10.54 -0.08 -11.63
C PRO A 265 -10.09 1.18 -12.37
N ALA A 266 -8.81 1.25 -12.75
CA ALA A 266 -8.26 2.41 -13.47
C ALA A 266 -8.90 2.62 -14.86
N THR A 267 -9.59 1.61 -15.38
CA THR A 267 -10.35 1.66 -16.64
C THR A 267 -11.79 2.15 -16.49
N ALA A 268 -12.23 2.46 -15.26
CA ALA A 268 -13.59 2.87 -14.95
C ALA A 268 -13.84 4.36 -15.25
#